data_ed5357bfb76b6d5009f5a1934a2a4a5f
#
_entry.id   ed5357bfb76b6d5009f5a1934a2a4a5f
#
_cell.length_a   1.000
_cell.length_b   1.000
_cell.length_c   1.000
_cell.angle_alpha   90.00
_cell.angle_beta   90.00
_cell.angle_gamma   90.00
#
_symmetry.space_group_name_H-M   'P 1'
#
loop_
_entity.id
_entity.type
_entity.pdbx_description
1 polymer ?
#
loop_
_entity_poly.entity_id
_entity_poly.type
_entity_poly.pdbx_seq_one_letter_code
_entity_poly.pdbx_strand_id
1 'polypeptide(L)'
;MNAPAQPRTITLALTGASGMSYGMRLLQSLLEAEIRVYLLYSQAAQIVAHQELGLTFPTRPRDAAAFFKERFGAPEGQLEAFGRDDWFAPVASGSNPADAMVICPCTVGALAALACGLADNLIERAGDVMLKERRPLILVPRETPLSAIHLENMLRLTHAGAVILPANPGFYHRPASVEDLVDFVVARILDQLRVPHTLMQRWGALAPPSEPPENAGST
;
A
#
# COMPACT_ATOMS: atom_id res chain seq x y z
N MET A 1 14.62 -9.03 -23.80
CA MET A 1 13.29 -8.60 -23.32
C MET A 1 13.53 -7.36 -22.46
N ASN A 2 12.98 -6.19 -22.86
CA ASN A 2 13.10 -4.98 -22.05
C ASN A 2 12.38 -5.21 -20.72
N ALA A 3 13.00 -4.82 -19.61
CA ALA A 3 12.33 -4.79 -18.31
C ALA A 3 11.04 -3.97 -18.44
N PRO A 4 9.91 -4.43 -17.87
CA PRO A 4 8.68 -3.66 -17.93
C PRO A 4 8.91 -2.29 -17.27
N ALA A 5 8.42 -1.25 -17.93
CA ALA A 5 8.58 0.14 -17.47
C ALA A 5 7.99 0.35 -16.09
N GLN A 6 8.55 1.29 -15.32
CA GLN A 6 7.99 1.78 -14.07
C GLN A 6 6.55 2.28 -14.29
N PRO A 7 5.60 1.99 -13.41
CA PRO A 7 4.24 2.49 -13.52
C PRO A 7 4.23 4.02 -13.44
N ARG A 8 3.37 4.66 -14.23
CA ARG A 8 3.22 6.13 -14.26
C ARG A 8 2.13 6.62 -13.32
N THR A 9 1.10 5.80 -13.12
CA THR A 9 -0.06 6.14 -12.29
C THR A 9 -0.41 4.96 -11.39
N ILE A 10 -0.54 5.21 -10.10
CA ILE A 10 -0.95 4.22 -9.11
C ILE A 10 -2.17 4.71 -8.35
N THR A 11 -3.15 3.84 -8.18
CA THR A 11 -4.25 4.05 -7.23
C THR A 11 -3.81 3.58 -5.86
N LEU A 12 -3.79 4.48 -4.89
CA LEU A 12 -3.59 4.14 -3.48
C LEU A 12 -4.91 4.29 -2.73
N ALA A 13 -5.39 3.23 -2.12
CA ALA A 13 -6.58 3.25 -1.28
C ALA A 13 -6.20 3.00 0.19
N LEU A 14 -6.75 3.84 1.08
CA LEU A 14 -6.56 3.73 2.53
C LEU A 14 -7.88 3.26 3.16
N THR A 15 -7.84 2.16 3.90
CA THR A 15 -9.03 1.67 4.62
C THR A 15 -8.81 1.68 6.13
N GLY A 16 -9.84 1.32 6.90
CA GLY A 16 -9.85 1.50 8.35
C GLY A 16 -9.15 0.39 9.15
N ALA A 17 -8.17 -0.30 8.59
CA ALA A 17 -7.31 -1.18 9.37
C ALA A 17 -6.21 -0.37 10.08
N SER A 18 -5.74 -0.83 11.24
CA SER A 18 -4.56 -0.26 11.90
C SER A 18 -3.32 -0.42 11.01
N GLY A 19 -2.39 0.53 11.10
CA GLY A 19 -1.20 0.59 10.26
C GLY A 19 -1.27 1.71 9.22
N MET A 20 -1.91 2.83 9.56
CA MET A 20 -1.98 4.00 8.68
C MET A 20 -0.58 4.53 8.33
N SER A 21 0.41 4.32 9.19
CA SER A 21 1.81 4.65 8.91
C SER A 21 2.32 4.01 7.61
N TYR A 22 1.94 2.77 7.31
CA TYR A 22 2.30 2.11 6.03
C TYR A 22 1.73 2.86 4.83
N GLY A 23 0.44 3.24 4.90
CA GLY A 23 -0.23 3.97 3.82
C GLY A 23 0.37 5.35 3.60
N MET A 24 0.69 6.08 4.67
CA MET A 24 1.30 7.41 4.59
C MET A 24 2.73 7.34 4.05
N ARG A 25 3.52 6.39 4.51
CA ARG A 25 4.89 6.20 4.03
C ARG A 25 4.92 5.74 2.57
N LEU A 26 3.97 4.88 2.17
CA LEU A 26 3.82 4.47 0.77
C LEU A 26 3.45 5.67 -0.11
N LEU A 27 2.48 6.50 0.32
CA LEU A 27 2.10 7.72 -0.41
C LEU A 27 3.31 8.63 -0.61
N GLN A 28 4.07 8.91 0.45
CA GLN A 28 5.30 9.70 0.39
C GLN A 28 6.28 9.12 -0.62
N SER A 29 6.58 7.82 -0.54
CA SER A 29 7.55 7.16 -1.42
C SER A 29 7.13 7.15 -2.89
N LEU A 30 5.83 7.03 -3.18
CA LEU A 30 5.32 7.11 -4.55
C LEU A 30 5.47 8.52 -5.12
N LEU A 31 5.20 9.55 -4.31
CA LEU A 31 5.35 10.95 -4.71
C LEU A 31 6.83 11.32 -4.92
N GLU A 32 7.73 10.89 -4.04
CA GLU A 32 9.19 11.04 -4.18
C GLU A 32 9.72 10.34 -5.44
N ALA A 33 9.11 9.24 -5.86
CA ALA A 33 9.43 8.51 -7.10
C ALA A 33 8.76 9.12 -8.35
N GLU A 34 8.20 10.32 -8.26
CA GLU A 34 7.53 11.05 -9.36
C GLU A 34 6.33 10.30 -9.97
N ILE A 35 5.70 9.41 -9.21
CA ILE A 35 4.52 8.67 -9.65
C ILE A 35 3.27 9.51 -9.41
N ARG A 36 2.37 9.53 -10.41
CA ARG A 36 1.03 10.10 -10.23
C ARG A 36 0.19 9.19 -9.34
N VAL A 37 -0.45 9.75 -8.33
CA VAL A 37 -1.25 9.00 -7.38
C VAL A 37 -2.73 9.40 -7.45
N TYR A 38 -3.61 8.42 -7.64
CA TYR A 38 -5.03 8.53 -7.39
C TYR A 38 -5.32 8.02 -5.99
N LEU A 39 -5.64 8.94 -5.08
CA LEU A 39 -5.85 8.64 -3.68
C LEU A 39 -7.33 8.42 -3.38
N LEU A 40 -7.64 7.28 -2.77
CA LEU A 40 -8.95 6.93 -2.25
C LEU A 40 -8.82 6.66 -0.75
N TYR A 41 -9.84 7.03 0.03
CA TYR A 41 -9.84 6.70 1.46
C TYR A 41 -11.26 6.53 1.99
N SER A 42 -11.42 5.57 2.89
CA SER A 42 -12.70 5.35 3.57
C SER A 42 -12.87 6.30 4.76
N GLN A 43 -14.11 6.46 5.24
CA GLN A 43 -14.37 7.18 6.47
C GLN A 43 -13.64 6.54 7.67
N ALA A 44 -13.58 5.21 7.72
CA ALA A 44 -12.84 4.50 8.76
C ALA A 44 -11.34 4.79 8.72
N ALA A 45 -10.75 5.01 7.52
CA ALA A 45 -9.36 5.41 7.40
C ALA A 45 -9.08 6.77 8.04
N GLN A 46 -10.02 7.73 7.94
CA GLN A 46 -9.89 9.03 8.60
C GLN A 46 -9.85 8.90 10.13
N ILE A 47 -10.70 8.02 10.68
CA ILE A 47 -10.73 7.74 12.14
C ILE A 47 -9.41 7.14 12.59
N VAL A 48 -8.90 6.13 11.87
CA VAL A 48 -7.63 5.46 12.21
C VAL A 48 -6.45 6.41 12.06
N ALA A 49 -6.41 7.23 11.01
CA ALA A 49 -5.37 8.23 10.82
C ALA A 49 -5.31 9.24 11.98
N HIS A 50 -6.48 9.65 12.48
CA HIS A 50 -6.55 10.54 13.63
C HIS A 50 -6.04 9.86 14.91
N GLN A 51 -6.44 8.61 15.15
CA GLN A 51 -6.06 7.85 16.35
C GLN A 51 -4.56 7.49 16.36
N GLU A 52 -4.02 7.04 15.23
CA GLU A 52 -2.65 6.54 15.16
C GLU A 52 -1.60 7.64 14.94
N LEU A 53 -1.95 8.67 14.17
CA LEU A 53 -0.99 9.66 13.69
C LEU A 53 -1.35 11.10 14.08
N GLY A 54 -2.50 11.32 14.73
CA GLY A 54 -3.01 12.67 14.98
C GLY A 54 -3.40 13.42 13.70
N LEU A 55 -3.53 12.73 12.57
CA LEU A 55 -3.83 13.34 11.27
C LEU A 55 -5.33 13.38 11.01
N THR A 56 -5.84 14.57 10.78
CA THR A 56 -7.23 14.77 10.35
C THR A 56 -7.26 14.97 8.84
N PHE A 57 -7.70 13.96 8.10
CA PHE A 57 -7.88 14.08 6.66
C PHE A 57 -9.10 14.97 6.36
N PRO A 58 -8.98 15.94 5.45
CA PRO A 58 -10.14 16.67 4.98
C PRO A 58 -11.19 15.75 4.38
N THR A 59 -12.48 16.06 4.62
CA THR A 59 -13.58 15.22 4.12
C THR A 59 -13.80 15.38 2.61
N ARG A 60 -13.51 16.58 2.08
CA ARG A 60 -13.65 16.83 0.65
C ARG A 60 -12.41 16.35 -0.10
N PRO A 61 -12.55 15.55 -1.16
CA PRO A 61 -11.40 15.01 -1.90
C PRO A 61 -10.42 16.07 -2.38
N ARG A 62 -10.92 17.20 -2.90
CA ARG A 62 -10.08 18.32 -3.35
C ARG A 62 -9.21 18.90 -2.23
N ASP A 63 -9.79 19.07 -1.04
CA ASP A 63 -9.09 19.61 0.13
C ASP A 63 -8.09 18.59 0.66
N ALA A 64 -8.42 17.30 0.61
CA ALA A 64 -7.50 16.22 0.95
C ALA A 64 -6.31 16.15 -0.01
N ALA A 65 -6.54 16.29 -1.32
CA ALA A 65 -5.44 16.36 -2.29
C ALA A 65 -4.52 17.54 -2.00
N ALA A 66 -5.07 18.72 -1.71
CA ALA A 66 -4.27 19.91 -1.34
C ALA A 66 -3.48 19.66 -0.04
N PHE A 67 -4.12 19.10 0.99
CA PHE A 67 -3.48 18.76 2.26
C PHE A 67 -2.28 17.83 2.09
N PHE A 68 -2.43 16.76 1.31
CA PHE A 68 -1.33 15.81 1.10
C PHE A 68 -0.25 16.35 0.17
N LYS A 69 -0.61 17.16 -0.85
CA LYS A 69 0.36 17.85 -1.69
C LYS A 69 1.26 18.78 -0.85
N GLU A 70 0.66 19.59 0.01
CA GLU A 70 1.42 20.49 0.92
C GLU A 70 2.31 19.68 1.87
N ARG A 71 1.76 18.62 2.47
CA ARG A 71 2.48 17.78 3.44
C ARG A 71 3.70 17.10 2.85
N PHE A 72 3.63 16.64 1.61
CA PHE A 72 4.69 15.84 0.96
C PHE A 72 5.44 16.61 -0.14
N GLY A 73 5.13 17.89 -0.34
CA GLY A 73 5.79 18.70 -1.35
C GLY A 73 5.51 18.27 -2.79
N ALA A 74 4.37 17.63 -3.04
CA ALA A 74 4.05 17.10 -4.36
C ALA A 74 3.63 18.21 -5.33
N PRO A 75 4.15 18.24 -6.58
CA PRO A 75 3.76 19.21 -7.58
C PRO A 75 2.30 19.07 -8.03
N GLU A 76 1.79 20.13 -8.68
CA GLU A 76 0.44 20.12 -9.21
C GLU A 76 0.26 19.01 -10.25
N GLY A 77 -0.89 18.32 -10.19
CA GLY A 77 -1.21 17.20 -11.09
C GLY A 77 -0.62 15.83 -10.71
N GLN A 78 0.29 15.76 -9.71
CA GLN A 78 0.86 14.49 -9.29
C GLN A 78 -0.07 13.69 -8.35
N LEU A 79 -0.90 14.37 -7.55
CA LEU A 79 -1.83 13.75 -6.62
C LEU A 79 -3.24 14.27 -6.85
N GLU A 80 -4.16 13.35 -7.07
CA GLU A 80 -5.60 13.61 -7.10
C GLU A 80 -6.30 12.70 -6.10
N ALA A 81 -7.32 13.20 -5.41
CA ALA A 81 -8.13 12.41 -4.51
C ALA A 81 -9.58 12.36 -5.01
N PHE A 82 -10.24 11.22 -4.79
CA PHE A 82 -11.63 10.99 -5.20
C PHE A 82 -12.48 10.53 -4.02
N GLY A 83 -13.74 10.92 -4.03
CA GLY A 83 -14.72 10.57 -3.03
C GLY A 83 -15.21 9.12 -3.18
N ARG A 84 -15.87 8.64 -2.12
CA ARG A 84 -16.42 7.29 -2.05
C ARG A 84 -17.35 6.96 -3.23
N ASP A 85 -18.18 7.92 -3.66
CA ASP A 85 -19.25 7.75 -4.63
C ASP A 85 -18.97 8.51 -5.93
N ASP A 86 -17.69 8.79 -6.22
CA ASP A 86 -17.25 9.47 -7.43
C ASP A 86 -17.12 8.48 -8.59
N TRP A 87 -18.26 8.05 -9.13
CA TRP A 87 -18.35 7.06 -10.20
C TRP A 87 -17.82 7.55 -11.56
N PHE A 88 -17.53 8.83 -11.70
CA PHE A 88 -16.91 9.40 -12.90
C PHE A 88 -15.37 9.52 -12.78
N ALA A 89 -14.80 9.15 -11.64
CA ALA A 89 -13.35 9.08 -11.47
C ALA A 89 -12.70 8.09 -12.46
N PRO A 90 -11.49 8.36 -12.96
CA PRO A 90 -10.78 7.48 -13.91
C PRO A 90 -10.72 6.03 -13.45
N VAL A 91 -10.54 5.81 -12.15
CA VAL A 91 -10.40 4.48 -11.52
C VAL A 91 -11.68 3.63 -11.55
N ALA A 92 -12.85 4.25 -11.82
CA ALA A 92 -14.13 3.55 -11.89
C ALA A 92 -14.33 2.75 -13.19
N SER A 93 -13.50 2.98 -14.21
CA SER A 93 -13.67 2.38 -15.53
C SER A 93 -12.41 1.69 -16.02
N GLY A 94 -12.58 0.54 -16.68
CA GLY A 94 -11.50 -0.19 -17.34
C GLY A 94 -10.99 0.50 -18.63
N SER A 95 -11.64 1.55 -19.10
CA SER A 95 -11.18 2.29 -20.29
C SER A 95 -9.98 3.22 -19.98
N ASN A 96 -9.78 3.57 -18.71
CA ASN A 96 -8.66 4.41 -18.27
C ASN A 96 -8.16 3.97 -16.87
N PRO A 97 -7.78 2.69 -16.68
CA PRO A 97 -7.34 2.21 -15.38
C PRO A 97 -5.94 2.74 -15.06
N ALA A 98 -5.63 2.91 -13.79
CA ALA A 98 -4.25 3.09 -13.34
C ALA A 98 -3.38 1.88 -13.73
N ASP A 99 -2.05 2.04 -13.69
CA ASP A 99 -1.11 0.96 -14.00
C ASP A 99 -1.11 -0.13 -12.92
N ALA A 100 -1.35 0.26 -11.67
CA ALA A 100 -1.48 -0.63 -10.52
C ALA A 100 -2.36 -0.01 -9.44
N MET A 101 -2.85 -0.83 -8.52
CA MET A 101 -3.56 -0.38 -7.32
C MET A 101 -3.02 -1.06 -6.07
N VAL A 102 -2.90 -0.29 -5.01
CA VAL A 102 -2.56 -0.78 -3.66
C VAL A 102 -3.66 -0.38 -2.69
N ILE A 103 -4.12 -1.30 -1.87
CA ILE A 103 -4.96 -1.00 -0.70
C ILE A 103 -4.11 -1.20 0.55
N CYS A 104 -3.68 -0.11 1.18
CA CYS A 104 -2.75 -0.12 2.31
C CYS A 104 -3.06 0.98 3.33
N PRO A 105 -3.45 0.63 4.57
CA PRO A 105 -3.80 -0.71 5.01
C PRO A 105 -5.12 -1.21 4.42
N CYS A 106 -5.28 -2.52 4.31
CA CYS A 106 -6.49 -3.17 3.81
C CYS A 106 -7.26 -3.84 4.96
N THR A 107 -8.51 -3.42 5.19
CA THR A 107 -9.39 -4.12 6.11
C THR A 107 -9.82 -5.48 5.55
N VAL A 108 -10.05 -6.45 6.43
CA VAL A 108 -10.63 -7.75 6.02
C VAL A 108 -12.04 -7.59 5.43
N GLY A 109 -12.77 -6.52 5.78
CA GLY A 109 -14.05 -6.18 5.15
C GLY A 109 -13.89 -5.77 3.69
N ALA A 110 -12.96 -4.87 3.36
CA ALA A 110 -12.66 -4.49 1.97
C ALA A 110 -12.14 -5.69 1.16
N LEU A 111 -11.27 -6.50 1.77
CA LEU A 111 -10.78 -7.75 1.18
C LEU A 111 -11.93 -8.72 0.88
N ALA A 112 -12.87 -8.91 1.80
CA ALA A 112 -14.03 -9.78 1.62
C ALA A 112 -14.96 -9.26 0.52
N ALA A 113 -15.20 -7.94 0.47
CA ALA A 113 -16.01 -7.31 -0.57
C ALA A 113 -15.44 -7.60 -1.96
N LEU A 114 -14.14 -7.38 -2.16
CA LEU A 114 -13.45 -7.71 -3.41
C LEU A 114 -13.51 -9.20 -3.75
N ALA A 115 -13.32 -10.09 -2.75
CA ALA A 115 -13.39 -11.53 -2.94
C ALA A 115 -14.78 -12.02 -3.37
N CYS A 116 -15.83 -11.28 -2.99
CA CYS A 116 -17.21 -11.54 -3.38
C CYS A 116 -17.66 -10.80 -4.65
N GLY A 117 -16.79 -9.94 -5.23
CA GLY A 117 -17.13 -9.15 -6.41
C GLY A 117 -18.08 -7.99 -6.12
N LEU A 118 -18.11 -7.48 -4.89
CA LEU A 118 -18.88 -6.30 -4.53
C LEU A 118 -18.19 -5.02 -5.05
N ALA A 119 -18.99 -4.01 -5.39
CA ALA A 119 -18.53 -2.73 -5.91
C ALA A 119 -19.43 -1.60 -5.41
N ASP A 120 -19.66 -1.53 -4.08
CA ASP A 120 -20.62 -0.60 -3.45
C ASP A 120 -20.02 0.78 -3.15
N ASN A 121 -18.73 0.94 -3.43
CA ASN A 121 -18.00 2.21 -3.31
C ASN A 121 -16.83 2.23 -4.29
N LEU A 122 -16.23 3.40 -4.45
CA LEU A 122 -15.15 3.59 -5.44
C LEU A 122 -13.90 2.74 -5.16
N ILE A 123 -13.57 2.42 -3.88
CA ILE A 123 -12.43 1.56 -3.56
C ILE A 123 -12.67 0.14 -4.07
N GLU A 124 -13.82 -0.42 -3.79
CA GLU A 124 -14.22 -1.75 -4.26
C GLU A 124 -14.32 -1.78 -5.79
N ARG A 125 -14.94 -0.76 -6.38
CA ARG A 125 -15.05 -0.65 -7.84
C ARG A 125 -13.68 -0.56 -8.52
N ALA A 126 -12.76 0.24 -7.99
CA ALA A 126 -11.41 0.34 -8.53
C ALA A 126 -10.66 -1.00 -8.44
N GLY A 127 -10.78 -1.71 -7.31
CA GLY A 127 -10.20 -3.04 -7.15
C GLY A 127 -10.80 -4.08 -8.13
N ASP A 128 -12.13 -4.07 -8.34
CA ASP A 128 -12.80 -4.89 -9.34
C ASP A 128 -12.29 -4.59 -10.76
N VAL A 129 -12.12 -3.30 -11.09
CA VAL A 129 -11.54 -2.87 -12.36
C VAL A 129 -10.14 -3.44 -12.55
N MET A 130 -9.28 -3.39 -11.51
CA MET A 130 -7.94 -3.94 -11.59
C MET A 130 -7.96 -5.45 -11.88
N LEU A 131 -8.81 -6.21 -11.20
CA LEU A 131 -8.94 -7.65 -11.39
C LEU A 131 -9.41 -8.00 -12.81
N LYS A 132 -10.50 -7.36 -13.29
CA LYS A 132 -11.05 -7.65 -14.61
C LYS A 132 -10.15 -7.21 -15.77
N GLU A 133 -9.38 -6.13 -15.60
CA GLU A 133 -8.40 -5.64 -16.59
C GLU A 133 -7.03 -6.33 -16.44
N ARG A 134 -6.89 -7.28 -15.50
CA ARG A 134 -5.64 -7.99 -15.20
C ARG A 134 -4.47 -7.06 -14.91
N ARG A 135 -4.76 -5.96 -14.21
CA ARG A 135 -3.77 -5.01 -13.70
C ARG A 135 -3.32 -5.43 -12.30
N PRO A 136 -2.09 -5.13 -11.90
CA PRO A 136 -1.59 -5.44 -10.56
C PRO A 136 -2.48 -4.82 -9.48
N LEU A 137 -3.00 -5.68 -8.57
CA LEU A 137 -3.72 -5.29 -7.36
C LEU A 137 -2.97 -5.88 -6.17
N ILE A 138 -2.50 -5.01 -5.27
CA ILE A 138 -1.80 -5.39 -4.04
C ILE A 138 -2.69 -5.05 -2.86
N LEU A 139 -2.99 -6.05 -2.05
CA LEU A 139 -3.77 -5.90 -0.82
C LEU A 139 -2.83 -6.10 0.37
N VAL A 140 -2.80 -5.11 1.26
CA VAL A 140 -1.94 -5.11 2.46
C VAL A 140 -2.81 -5.28 3.71
N PRO A 141 -3.32 -6.50 3.98
CA PRO A 141 -4.17 -6.75 5.13
C PRO A 141 -3.39 -6.61 6.43
N ARG A 142 -4.05 -6.03 7.45
CA ARG A 142 -3.58 -6.02 8.82
C ARG A 142 -4.71 -6.50 9.73
N GLU A 143 -4.57 -7.74 10.19
CA GLU A 143 -5.52 -8.42 11.07
C GLU A 143 -4.83 -9.50 11.90
N THR A 144 -5.25 -9.67 13.16
CA THR A 144 -4.75 -10.70 14.06
C THR A 144 -5.79 -11.02 15.14
N PRO A 145 -6.14 -12.31 15.39
CA PRO A 145 -5.87 -13.50 14.57
C PRO A 145 -6.68 -13.53 13.27
N LEU A 146 -6.28 -14.36 12.32
CA LEU A 146 -7.04 -14.60 11.09
C LEU A 146 -8.07 -15.72 11.30
N SER A 147 -9.30 -15.50 10.82
CA SER A 147 -10.33 -16.54 10.74
C SER A 147 -10.20 -17.35 9.44
N ALA A 148 -10.85 -18.52 9.38
CA ALA A 148 -10.94 -19.31 8.15
C ALA A 148 -11.52 -18.49 6.98
N ILE A 149 -12.55 -17.67 7.24
CA ILE A 149 -13.16 -16.79 6.23
C ILE A 149 -12.14 -15.80 5.66
N HIS A 150 -11.29 -15.21 6.50
CA HIS A 150 -10.24 -14.30 6.02
C HIS A 150 -9.25 -15.02 5.10
N LEU A 151 -8.81 -16.22 5.49
CA LEU A 151 -7.86 -17.03 4.72
C LEU A 151 -8.47 -17.50 3.38
N GLU A 152 -9.73 -17.92 3.36
CA GLU A 152 -10.45 -18.30 2.15
C GLU A 152 -10.59 -17.12 1.18
N ASN A 153 -10.92 -15.92 1.67
CA ASN A 153 -11.02 -14.71 0.85
C ASN A 153 -9.65 -14.31 0.28
N MET A 154 -8.58 -14.41 1.06
CA MET A 154 -7.21 -14.17 0.60
C MET A 154 -6.82 -15.16 -0.50
N LEU A 155 -7.12 -16.43 -0.32
CA LEU A 155 -6.87 -17.48 -1.32
C LEU A 155 -7.64 -17.22 -2.62
N ARG A 156 -8.93 -16.87 -2.51
CA ARG A 156 -9.78 -16.53 -3.66
C ARG A 156 -9.21 -15.37 -4.47
N LEU A 157 -8.79 -14.30 -3.79
CA LEU A 157 -8.20 -13.13 -4.44
C LEU A 157 -6.83 -13.43 -5.05
N THR A 158 -6.03 -14.29 -4.43
CA THR A 158 -4.76 -14.77 -4.99
C THR A 158 -5.01 -15.55 -6.30
N HIS A 159 -6.00 -16.41 -6.34
CA HIS A 159 -6.40 -17.10 -7.58
C HIS A 159 -6.93 -16.15 -8.66
N ALA A 160 -7.56 -15.04 -8.26
CA ALA A 160 -7.98 -13.98 -9.17
C ALA A 160 -6.84 -13.10 -9.68
N GLY A 161 -5.62 -13.26 -9.14
CA GLY A 161 -4.42 -12.55 -9.58
C GLY A 161 -4.00 -11.38 -8.68
N ALA A 162 -4.67 -11.15 -7.55
CA ALA A 162 -4.22 -10.16 -6.57
C ALA A 162 -3.00 -10.66 -5.78
N VAL A 163 -2.14 -9.75 -5.38
CA VAL A 163 -1.05 -10.01 -4.44
C VAL A 163 -1.54 -9.73 -3.03
N ILE A 164 -1.56 -10.74 -2.18
CA ILE A 164 -1.80 -10.59 -0.75
C ILE A 164 -0.45 -10.38 -0.06
N LEU A 165 -0.25 -9.19 0.50
CA LEU A 165 0.99 -8.77 1.17
C LEU A 165 0.65 -8.31 2.58
N PRO A 166 0.54 -9.23 3.56
CA PRO A 166 0.22 -8.84 4.93
C PRO A 166 1.25 -7.86 5.50
N ALA A 167 0.79 -6.92 6.34
CA ALA A 167 1.66 -5.95 7.00
C ALA A 167 2.51 -6.61 8.11
N ASN A 168 3.36 -7.57 7.70
CA ASN A 168 4.22 -8.36 8.58
C ASN A 168 5.69 -7.98 8.34
N PRO A 169 6.27 -7.06 9.13
CA PRO A 169 7.66 -6.67 8.97
C PRO A 169 8.61 -7.81 9.37
N GLY A 170 9.75 -7.92 8.66
CA GLY A 170 10.84 -8.79 9.04
C GLY A 170 11.80 -8.12 10.02
N PHE A 171 12.60 -8.89 10.76
CA PHE A 171 13.54 -8.39 11.76
C PHE A 171 15.02 -8.66 11.42
N TYR A 172 15.29 -9.34 10.31
CA TYR A 172 16.66 -9.74 9.95
C TYR A 172 17.57 -8.56 9.61
N HIS A 173 17.02 -7.40 9.27
CA HIS A 173 17.78 -6.16 9.03
C HIS A 173 18.08 -5.37 10.33
N ARG A 174 17.71 -5.91 11.51
CA ARG A 174 17.95 -5.33 12.85
C ARG A 174 17.35 -3.93 12.97
N PRO A 175 16.02 -3.76 12.84
CA PRO A 175 15.37 -2.46 12.91
C PRO A 175 15.68 -1.77 14.26
N ALA A 176 16.02 -0.49 14.22
CA ALA A 176 16.31 0.33 15.39
C ALA A 176 15.08 1.17 15.80
N SER A 177 14.10 1.33 14.90
CA SER A 177 12.93 2.16 15.12
C SER A 177 11.66 1.48 14.57
N VAL A 178 10.50 2.05 14.88
CA VAL A 178 9.21 1.65 14.28
C VAL A 178 9.18 2.02 12.80
N GLU A 179 9.80 3.11 12.44
CA GLU A 179 9.92 3.59 11.06
C GLU A 179 10.64 2.56 10.18
N ASP A 180 11.67 1.89 10.69
CA ASP A 180 12.38 0.83 9.96
C ASP A 180 11.46 -0.37 9.68
N LEU A 181 10.53 -0.69 10.61
CA LEU A 181 9.52 -1.73 10.39
C LEU A 181 8.48 -1.31 9.35
N VAL A 182 8.12 -0.03 9.35
CA VAL A 182 7.23 0.54 8.32
C VAL A 182 7.92 0.50 6.96
N ASP A 183 9.16 0.94 6.88
CA ASP A 183 9.95 0.97 5.65
C ASP A 183 10.16 -0.43 5.07
N PHE A 184 10.30 -1.46 5.92
CA PHE A 184 10.35 -2.84 5.45
C PHE A 184 9.12 -3.24 4.63
N VAL A 185 7.91 -2.99 5.15
CA VAL A 185 6.67 -3.36 4.45
C VAL A 185 6.49 -2.52 3.21
N VAL A 186 6.75 -1.21 3.28
CA VAL A 186 6.65 -0.29 2.14
C VAL A 186 7.63 -0.68 1.04
N ALA A 187 8.87 -1.02 1.37
CA ALA A 187 9.87 -1.54 0.42
C ALA A 187 9.34 -2.76 -0.34
N ARG A 188 8.72 -3.72 0.37
CA ARG A 188 8.13 -4.91 -0.28
C ARG A 188 6.97 -4.57 -1.21
N ILE A 189 6.17 -3.54 -0.89
CA ILE A 189 5.12 -3.04 -1.78
C ILE A 189 5.74 -2.41 -3.03
N LEU A 190 6.75 -1.55 -2.86
CA LEU A 190 7.45 -0.88 -3.96
C LEU A 190 8.15 -1.88 -4.88
N ASP A 191 8.73 -2.97 -4.33
CA ASP A 191 9.29 -4.08 -5.12
C ASP A 191 8.21 -4.72 -6.02
N GLN A 192 7.01 -5.00 -5.50
CA GLN A 192 5.91 -5.55 -6.28
C GLN A 192 5.44 -4.58 -7.39
N LEU A 193 5.49 -3.29 -7.11
CA LEU A 193 5.18 -2.23 -8.07
C LEU A 193 6.31 -1.94 -9.05
N ARG A 194 7.51 -2.50 -8.83
CA ARG A 194 8.74 -2.23 -9.59
C ARG A 194 9.16 -0.76 -9.54
N VAL A 195 8.90 -0.12 -8.42
CA VAL A 195 9.31 1.25 -8.13
C VAL A 195 10.67 1.21 -7.45
N PRO A 196 11.71 1.86 -8.00
CA PRO A 196 13.01 1.94 -7.36
C PRO A 196 12.93 2.62 -6.00
N HIS A 197 13.64 2.09 -5.01
CA HIS A 197 13.69 2.66 -3.68
C HIS A 197 14.99 2.29 -2.95
N THR A 198 15.28 3.02 -1.87
CA THR A 198 16.44 2.81 -1.00
C THR A 198 16.04 2.60 0.47
N LEU A 199 14.76 2.26 0.73
CA LEU A 199 14.20 2.15 2.08
C LEU A 199 14.86 1.04 2.91
N MET A 200 15.35 0.00 2.26
CA MET A 200 16.04 -1.09 2.94
C MET A 200 17.10 -1.75 2.06
N GLN A 201 18.10 -2.33 2.68
CA GLN A 201 19.08 -3.17 1.98
C GLN A 201 18.44 -4.50 1.57
N ARG A 202 18.77 -4.96 0.35
CA ARG A 202 18.28 -6.24 -0.14
C ARG A 202 18.97 -7.41 0.57
N TRP A 203 18.25 -8.49 0.77
CA TRP A 203 18.83 -9.72 1.28
C TRP A 203 19.99 -10.19 0.38
N GLY A 204 21.13 -10.56 0.99
CA GLY A 204 22.33 -10.94 0.26
C GLY A 204 23.25 -9.78 -0.18
N ALA A 205 22.80 -8.52 -0.05
CA ALA A 205 23.65 -7.34 -0.22
C ALA A 205 24.37 -6.94 1.09
N LEU A 206 23.98 -7.53 2.21
CA LEU A 206 24.69 -7.40 3.50
C LEU A 206 25.90 -8.33 3.48
N ALA A 207 27.07 -7.83 3.87
CA ALA A 207 28.19 -8.70 4.22
C ALA A 207 27.71 -9.69 5.31
N PRO A 208 28.10 -10.98 5.25
CA PRO A 208 27.79 -11.90 6.32
C PRO A 208 28.28 -11.29 7.65
N PRO A 209 27.56 -11.50 8.78
CA PRO A 209 28.03 -11.01 10.06
C PRO A 209 29.45 -11.49 10.28
N SER A 210 30.37 -10.59 10.67
CA SER A 210 31.73 -10.96 11.07
C SER A 210 31.62 -12.04 12.14
N GLU A 211 32.34 -13.12 11.95
CA GLU A 211 32.40 -14.20 12.94
C GLU A 211 32.66 -13.60 14.33
N PRO A 212 31.97 -14.09 15.37
CA PRO A 212 32.28 -13.65 16.72
C PRO A 212 33.78 -13.90 16.99
N PRO A 213 34.48 -13.00 17.71
CA PRO A 213 35.89 -13.18 18.01
C PRO A 213 36.08 -14.56 18.64
N GLU A 214 36.94 -15.39 18.06
CA GLU A 214 37.34 -16.65 18.66
C GLU A 214 37.69 -16.36 20.11
N ASN A 215 37.02 -17.04 21.03
CA ASN A 215 37.37 -17.00 22.45
C ASN A 215 38.83 -17.33 22.55
N ALA A 216 39.66 -16.32 22.84
CA ALA A 216 41.05 -16.51 23.21
C ALA A 216 41.06 -17.48 24.40
N GLY A 217 41.52 -18.68 24.12
CA GLY A 217 41.51 -19.78 25.06
C GLY A 217 42.17 -19.37 26.38
N SER A 218 41.51 -19.73 27.44
CA SER A 218 42.04 -19.76 28.79
C SER A 218 43.29 -20.65 28.83
N THR A 219 44.40 -20.06 29.13
CA THR A 219 45.53 -20.71 29.77
C THR A 219 45.46 -20.48 31.26
#